data_1f972cd455e6d9a1dc3f41cc434638b7
#
_entry.id   1f972cd455e6d9a1dc3f41cc434638b7
#
_cell.length_a   1.000
_cell.length_b   1.000
_cell.length_c   1.000
_cell.angle_alpha   90.00
_cell.angle_beta   90.00
_cell.angle_gamma   90.00
#
_symmetry.space_group_name_H-M   'P 1'
#
loop_
_entity.id
_entity.type
_entity.pdbx_description
1 polymer ?
#
loop_
_entity_poly.entity_id
_entity_poly.type
_entity_poly.pdbx_seq_one_letter_code
_entity_poly.pdbx_strand_id
1 'polypeptide(L)'
;MLGAEAALVTAGSAAGLVLQAAACIAGDDPSRIARLPDVTGMRHEFVIQRPHRFSYDQSFRVPGGVLVEIGLGRRTMPYELENAIGPATAGAVYLVSPFTSPPGILSFDEVCRIAHARGVPVLVDVASMVPPRENLFRYLRDGADLVIVSGGKGIRGPQSTGILAGRRDLIRAATLNASPNQAIGRAAKTSKEEIVGLVTALELFLAEDEKAEMERYREVCASIVAGLGEVPGIRAVVEQDPVNRVLPHAVLYFEPSWTGPSGRAVQLALAAGDPHVYVQQGPHQGGYFDEIAIDAINLEPGDEAIIVRRLLEELTRR
;
A
#
# COMPACT_ATOMS: atom_id res chain seq x y z
N MET A 1 -4.30 -19.44 5.81
CA MET A 1 -4.93 -18.38 5.02
C MET A 1 -3.96 -17.69 4.06
N LEU A 2 -2.81 -17.22 4.48
CA LEU A 2 -1.87 -16.43 3.64
C LEU A 2 -0.69 -17.22 3.07
N GLY A 3 -0.60 -18.51 3.28
CA GLY A 3 0.57 -19.32 2.90
C GLY A 3 1.89 -18.97 3.63
N ALA A 4 1.82 -18.15 4.68
CA ALA A 4 2.95 -17.74 5.51
C ALA A 4 3.28 -18.77 6.59
N GLU A 5 4.54 -18.81 7.05
CA GLU A 5 4.95 -19.63 8.20
C GLU A 5 4.34 -19.16 9.52
N ALA A 6 4.14 -17.84 9.65
CA ALA A 6 3.50 -17.18 10.79
C ALA A 6 2.92 -15.81 10.38
N ALA A 7 2.00 -15.29 11.21
CA ALA A 7 1.44 -13.96 11.04
C ALA A 7 1.12 -13.31 12.38
N LEU A 8 1.04 -11.98 12.38
CA LEU A 8 0.69 -11.13 13.51
C LEU A 8 -0.33 -10.09 13.06
N VAL A 9 -1.43 -9.94 13.78
CA VAL A 9 -2.35 -8.81 13.58
C VAL A 9 -1.76 -7.57 14.25
N THR A 10 -1.71 -6.48 13.50
CA THR A 10 -1.10 -5.21 13.92
C THR A 10 -2.14 -4.08 13.94
N ALA A 11 -1.85 -2.99 14.65
CA ALA A 11 -2.67 -1.79 14.67
C ALA A 11 -2.44 -0.98 13.37
N GLY A 12 -3.04 -1.46 12.28
CA GLY A 12 -2.83 -0.97 10.92
C GLY A 12 -1.50 -1.41 10.32
N SER A 13 -1.36 -1.19 9.00
CA SER A 13 -0.12 -1.51 8.28
C SER A 13 1.06 -0.67 8.75
N ALA A 14 0.85 0.58 9.15
CA ALA A 14 1.93 1.46 9.64
C ALA A 14 2.61 0.88 10.89
N ALA A 15 1.84 0.36 11.86
CA ALA A 15 2.41 -0.34 13.00
C ALA A 15 3.14 -1.63 12.58
N GLY A 16 2.63 -2.32 11.54
CA GLY A 16 3.32 -3.47 10.95
C GLY A 16 4.68 -3.11 10.38
N LEU A 17 4.82 -1.97 9.71
CA LEU A 17 6.11 -1.47 9.21
C LEU A 17 7.10 -1.16 10.37
N VAL A 18 6.61 -0.57 11.46
CA VAL A 18 7.44 -0.36 12.67
C VAL A 18 7.94 -1.70 13.21
N LEU A 19 7.07 -2.70 13.28
CA LEU A 19 7.42 -4.03 13.79
C LEU A 19 8.32 -4.81 12.84
N GLN A 20 8.19 -4.65 11.51
CA GLN A 20 9.15 -5.20 10.54
C GLN A 20 10.56 -4.67 10.81
N ALA A 21 10.68 -3.36 10.95
CA ALA A 21 11.97 -2.72 11.22
C ALA A 21 12.54 -3.15 12.57
N ALA A 22 11.73 -3.11 13.64
CA ALA A 22 12.15 -3.52 14.98
C ALA A 22 12.62 -4.98 15.03
N ALA A 23 11.90 -5.89 14.34
CA ALA A 23 12.27 -7.29 14.25
C ALA A 23 13.63 -7.50 13.56
N CYS A 24 13.91 -6.77 12.50
CA CYS A 24 15.19 -6.86 11.79
C CYS A 24 16.34 -6.21 12.54
N ILE A 25 16.10 -5.18 13.36
CA ILE A 25 17.11 -4.48 14.16
C ILE A 25 17.45 -5.25 15.43
N ALA A 26 16.44 -5.52 16.27
CA ALA A 26 16.62 -6.09 17.61
C ALA A 26 16.53 -7.61 17.64
N GLY A 27 15.86 -8.22 16.68
CA GLY A 27 15.56 -9.65 16.70
C GLY A 27 14.68 -10.01 17.90
N ASP A 28 14.99 -11.14 18.54
CA ASP A 28 14.35 -11.65 19.76
C ASP A 28 15.20 -11.44 21.02
N ASP A 29 16.26 -10.64 20.95
CA ASP A 29 17.15 -10.33 22.06
C ASP A 29 16.49 -9.28 23.01
N PRO A 30 16.16 -9.63 24.26
CA PRO A 30 15.50 -8.71 25.17
C PRO A 30 16.31 -7.42 25.46
N SER A 31 17.65 -7.51 25.47
CA SER A 31 18.49 -6.37 25.75
C SER A 31 18.48 -5.35 24.61
N ARG A 32 18.41 -5.84 23.35
CA ARG A 32 18.29 -4.99 22.16
C ARG A 32 16.89 -4.40 22.06
N ILE A 33 15.85 -5.20 22.32
CA ILE A 33 14.45 -4.74 22.33
C ILE A 33 14.26 -3.59 23.31
N ALA A 34 14.82 -3.71 24.55
CA ALA A 34 14.72 -2.69 25.58
C ALA A 34 15.45 -1.39 25.23
N ARG A 35 16.44 -1.44 24.35
CA ARG A 35 17.24 -0.27 23.95
C ARG A 35 16.61 0.53 22.81
N LEU A 36 15.76 -0.07 22.01
CA LEU A 36 15.16 0.67 20.90
C LEU A 36 14.50 1.99 21.38
N PRO A 37 14.70 3.11 20.70
CA PRO A 37 15.32 3.29 19.37
C PRO A 37 16.84 3.51 19.36
N ASP A 38 17.58 3.27 20.47
CA ASP A 38 19.04 3.27 20.43
C ASP A 38 19.55 2.00 19.76
N VAL A 39 20.04 2.15 18.54
CA VAL A 39 20.52 1.07 17.68
C VAL A 39 22.05 0.92 17.67
N THR A 40 22.75 1.55 18.60
CA THR A 40 24.21 1.50 18.69
C THR A 40 24.72 0.04 18.72
N GLY A 41 25.55 -0.31 17.76
CA GLY A 41 26.09 -1.68 17.60
C GLY A 41 25.14 -2.70 17.02
N MET A 42 23.96 -2.28 16.49
CA MET A 42 23.00 -3.15 15.80
C MET A 42 22.99 -2.83 14.30
N ARG A 43 22.57 -3.82 13.49
CA ARG A 43 22.20 -3.55 12.10
C ARG A 43 20.93 -2.73 12.11
N HIS A 44 20.88 -1.61 11.36
CA HIS A 44 19.76 -0.68 11.40
C HIS A 44 19.51 0.05 10.09
N GLU A 45 20.28 -0.25 9.05
CA GLU A 45 20.09 0.34 7.72
C GLU A 45 19.07 -0.47 6.91
N PHE A 46 18.17 0.24 6.23
CA PHE A 46 17.19 -0.33 5.32
C PHE A 46 17.43 0.24 3.92
N VAL A 47 17.85 -0.62 2.99
CA VAL A 47 18.08 -0.20 1.61
C VAL A 47 16.75 -0.11 0.89
N ILE A 48 16.49 1.02 0.23
CA ILE A 48 15.25 1.30 -0.48
C ILE A 48 15.53 2.00 -1.81
N GLN A 49 14.86 1.59 -2.88
CA GLN A 49 14.90 2.30 -4.16
C GLN A 49 14.22 3.67 -4.01
N ARG A 50 14.81 4.72 -4.58
CA ARG A 50 14.26 6.08 -4.48
C ARG A 50 12.77 6.19 -4.91
N PRO A 51 12.29 5.54 -5.97
CA PRO A 51 10.87 5.53 -6.32
C PRO A 51 9.96 4.86 -5.29
N HIS A 52 10.52 4.04 -4.41
CA HIS A 52 9.79 3.39 -3.32
C HIS A 52 9.70 4.23 -2.05
N ARG A 53 10.29 5.46 -2.03
CA ARG A 53 10.12 6.39 -0.91
C ARG A 53 8.69 6.89 -0.87
N PHE A 54 8.08 6.88 0.31
CA PHE A 54 6.68 7.23 0.53
C PHE A 54 6.43 7.76 1.95
N SER A 55 5.27 8.35 2.19
CA SER A 55 4.98 9.06 3.45
C SER A 55 5.07 8.15 4.69
N TYR A 56 4.79 6.86 4.56
CA TYR A 56 4.81 5.88 5.66
C TYR A 56 6.19 5.29 5.93
N ASP A 57 7.22 5.59 5.14
CA ASP A 57 8.58 5.09 5.36
C ASP A 57 9.20 5.60 6.67
N GLN A 58 8.59 6.64 7.25
CA GLN A 58 8.88 7.09 8.60
C GLN A 58 8.76 5.96 9.63
N SER A 59 7.90 4.97 9.40
CA SER A 59 7.72 3.81 10.27
C SER A 59 9.00 3.00 10.46
N PHE A 60 9.87 2.94 9.46
CA PHE A 60 11.18 2.29 9.59
C PHE A 60 12.13 3.06 10.51
N ARG A 61 11.96 4.38 10.63
CA ARG A 61 12.79 5.24 11.49
C ARG A 61 12.38 5.23 12.96
N VAL A 62 11.11 4.89 13.24
CA VAL A 62 10.59 4.85 14.63
C VAL A 62 11.44 3.97 15.54
N PRO A 63 11.82 2.73 15.18
CA PRO A 63 12.69 1.90 16.00
C PRO A 63 14.19 2.21 15.86
N GLY A 64 14.57 3.32 15.23
CA GLY A 64 15.96 3.75 15.04
C GLY A 64 16.56 3.37 13.67
N GLY A 65 15.74 2.88 12.73
CA GLY A 65 16.21 2.53 11.39
C GLY A 65 16.63 3.75 10.56
N VAL A 66 17.58 3.56 9.67
CA VAL A 66 18.06 4.52 8.69
C VAL A 66 17.76 4.03 7.30
N LEU A 67 17.17 4.88 6.46
CA LEU A 67 16.89 4.54 5.07
C LEU A 67 18.10 4.89 4.20
N VAL A 68 18.63 3.89 3.50
CA VAL A 68 19.71 4.03 2.52
C VAL A 68 19.09 4.01 1.14
N GLU A 69 18.98 5.18 0.53
CA GLU A 69 18.38 5.35 -0.80
C GLU A 69 19.35 4.93 -1.89
N ILE A 70 18.84 4.16 -2.87
CA ILE A 70 19.58 3.79 -4.07
C ILE A 70 18.81 4.20 -5.34
N GLY A 71 19.55 4.35 -6.42
CA GLY A 71 18.98 4.68 -7.72
C GLY A 71 18.60 6.14 -7.88
N LEU A 72 17.98 6.41 -9.01
CA LEU A 72 17.40 7.69 -9.41
C LEU A 72 15.87 7.56 -9.50
N GLY A 73 15.15 8.65 -9.78
CA GLY A 73 13.68 8.65 -9.82
C GLY A 73 13.03 7.64 -10.78
N ARG A 74 13.76 7.16 -11.82
CA ARG A 74 13.26 6.18 -12.79
C ARG A 74 14.29 5.12 -13.19
N ARG A 75 15.34 4.95 -12.42
CA ARG A 75 16.38 3.94 -12.72
C ARG A 75 17.11 3.52 -11.46
N THR A 76 17.20 2.21 -11.25
CA THR A 76 18.06 1.58 -10.25
C THR A 76 18.80 0.42 -10.91
N MET A 77 20.11 0.36 -10.72
CA MET A 77 20.94 -0.70 -11.29
C MET A 77 21.28 -1.76 -10.23
N PRO A 78 21.42 -3.03 -10.62
CA PRO A 78 21.75 -4.12 -9.67
C PRO A 78 22.95 -3.81 -8.77
N TYR A 79 24.02 -3.26 -9.32
CA TYR A 79 25.24 -2.94 -8.57
C TYR A 79 24.99 -1.88 -7.47
N GLU A 80 23.99 -1.02 -7.61
CA GLU A 80 23.66 -0.02 -6.59
C GLU A 80 23.11 -0.69 -5.34
N LEU A 81 22.23 -1.69 -5.49
CA LEU A 81 21.76 -2.52 -4.37
C LEU A 81 22.87 -3.37 -3.80
N GLU A 82 23.68 -4.01 -4.65
CA GLU A 82 24.81 -4.83 -4.22
C GLU A 82 25.82 -4.04 -3.38
N ASN A 83 26.13 -2.81 -3.77
CA ASN A 83 27.08 -1.96 -3.06
C ASN A 83 26.50 -1.31 -1.79
N ALA A 84 25.18 -1.07 -1.74
CA ALA A 84 24.50 -0.49 -0.59
C ALA A 84 24.34 -1.49 0.57
N ILE A 85 24.31 -2.79 0.27
CA ILE A 85 24.23 -3.82 1.31
C ILE A 85 25.59 -4.00 1.99
N GLY A 86 25.67 -3.60 3.26
CA GLY A 86 26.86 -3.64 4.09
C GLY A 86 26.61 -4.26 5.47
N PRO A 87 27.61 -4.22 6.35
CA PRO A 87 27.54 -4.81 7.70
C PRO A 87 26.42 -4.20 8.58
N ALA A 88 26.02 -2.96 8.32
CA ALA A 88 24.95 -2.27 9.05
C ALA A 88 23.54 -2.54 8.47
N THR A 89 23.42 -3.24 7.32
CA THR A 89 22.15 -3.47 6.66
C THR A 89 21.29 -4.47 7.43
N ALA A 90 20.10 -4.03 7.84
CA ALA A 90 19.10 -4.84 8.54
C ALA A 90 18.05 -5.42 7.58
N GLY A 91 17.76 -4.77 6.45
CA GLY A 91 16.78 -5.23 5.47
C GLY A 91 16.81 -4.48 4.15
N ALA A 92 16.20 -5.05 3.13
CA ALA A 92 15.86 -4.38 1.87
C ALA A 92 14.35 -4.15 1.82
N VAL A 93 13.92 -2.92 1.52
CA VAL A 93 12.50 -2.54 1.51
C VAL A 93 11.99 -2.49 0.08
N TYR A 94 10.86 -3.12 -0.16
CA TYR A 94 10.15 -3.09 -1.44
C TYR A 94 8.70 -2.61 -1.24
N LEU A 95 8.36 -1.47 -1.85
CA LEU A 95 6.99 -0.97 -1.85
C LEU A 95 6.29 -1.39 -3.14
N VAL A 96 5.14 -2.00 -3.01
CA VAL A 96 4.28 -2.33 -4.14
C VAL A 96 3.17 -1.28 -4.22
N SER A 97 3.18 -0.52 -5.29
CA SER A 97 2.17 0.49 -5.57
C SER A 97 2.19 0.82 -7.07
N PRO A 98 1.06 1.12 -7.68
CA PRO A 98 0.99 1.58 -9.07
C PRO A 98 1.88 2.81 -9.33
N PHE A 99 2.04 3.65 -8.31
CA PHE A 99 2.80 4.90 -8.41
C PHE A 99 4.31 4.76 -8.23
N THR A 100 4.78 3.62 -7.74
CA THR A 100 6.17 3.44 -7.30
C THR A 100 6.96 2.42 -8.10
N SER A 101 6.39 1.91 -9.19
CA SER A 101 7.03 0.89 -10.03
C SER A 101 7.25 1.38 -11.47
N PRO A 102 7.96 2.52 -11.68
CA PRO A 102 8.26 3.00 -13.03
C PRO A 102 9.19 2.01 -13.74
N PRO A 103 9.15 1.93 -15.08
CA PRO A 103 10.12 1.17 -15.86
C PRO A 103 11.56 1.59 -15.53
N GLY A 104 12.45 0.60 -15.38
CA GLY A 104 13.89 0.84 -15.18
C GLY A 104 14.35 0.78 -13.71
N ILE A 105 13.46 0.51 -12.76
CA ILE A 105 13.86 0.12 -11.38
C ILE A 105 14.07 -1.38 -11.28
N LEU A 106 14.71 -1.83 -10.21
CA LEU A 106 14.86 -3.26 -9.94
C LEU A 106 13.49 -3.89 -9.67
N SER A 107 13.21 -4.98 -10.35
CA SER A 107 12.05 -5.82 -10.10
C SER A 107 12.12 -6.44 -8.69
N PHE A 108 10.98 -6.94 -8.22
CA PHE A 108 10.91 -7.63 -6.93
C PHE A 108 11.86 -8.84 -6.89
N ASP A 109 11.87 -9.66 -7.95
CA ASP A 109 12.74 -10.85 -8.05
C ASP A 109 14.23 -10.50 -8.01
N GLU A 110 14.63 -9.40 -8.68
CA GLU A 110 16.02 -8.92 -8.64
C GLU A 110 16.41 -8.46 -7.23
N VAL A 111 15.53 -7.73 -6.53
CA VAL A 111 15.77 -7.32 -5.14
C VAL A 111 15.92 -8.52 -4.23
N CYS A 112 15.01 -9.51 -4.32
CA CYS A 112 15.09 -10.73 -3.53
C CYS A 112 16.40 -11.49 -3.80
N ARG A 113 16.72 -11.71 -5.06
CA ARG A 113 17.96 -12.42 -5.44
C ARG A 113 19.22 -11.75 -4.89
N ILE A 114 19.31 -10.42 -5.01
CA ILE A 114 20.50 -9.68 -4.55
C ILE A 114 20.57 -9.64 -3.02
N ALA A 115 19.47 -9.33 -2.34
CA ALA A 115 19.42 -9.24 -0.89
C ALA A 115 19.70 -10.60 -0.22
N HIS A 116 19.06 -11.65 -0.68
CA HIS A 116 19.25 -13.00 -0.14
C HIS A 116 20.66 -13.54 -0.37
N ALA A 117 21.30 -13.23 -1.50
CA ALA A 117 22.71 -13.58 -1.73
C ALA A 117 23.67 -12.97 -0.69
N ARG A 118 23.23 -11.94 0.03
CA ARG A 118 23.95 -11.26 1.12
C ARG A 118 23.38 -11.55 2.51
N GLY A 119 22.39 -12.47 2.62
CA GLY A 119 21.73 -12.82 3.88
C GLY A 119 20.89 -11.69 4.48
N VAL A 120 20.38 -10.77 3.65
CA VAL A 120 19.56 -9.63 4.05
C VAL A 120 18.09 -9.94 3.75
N PRO A 121 17.17 -9.80 4.73
CA PRO A 121 15.75 -10.04 4.51
C PRO A 121 15.10 -8.95 3.64
N VAL A 122 14.07 -9.36 2.87
CA VAL A 122 13.26 -8.48 2.03
C VAL A 122 11.91 -8.22 2.69
N LEU A 123 11.62 -6.94 2.94
CA LEU A 123 10.44 -6.43 3.63
C LEU A 123 9.52 -5.76 2.62
N VAL A 124 8.29 -6.24 2.50
CA VAL A 124 7.37 -5.78 1.44
C VAL A 124 6.15 -5.11 2.04
N ASP A 125 5.85 -3.92 1.52
CA ASP A 125 4.58 -3.22 1.79
C ASP A 125 3.64 -3.41 0.60
N VAL A 126 2.53 -4.10 0.84
CA VAL A 126 1.42 -4.28 -0.11
C VAL A 126 0.10 -3.77 0.46
N ALA A 127 0.15 -2.82 1.39
CA ALA A 127 -0.99 -2.40 2.19
C ALA A 127 -2.24 -2.00 1.38
N SER A 128 -2.08 -1.52 0.14
CA SER A 128 -3.19 -1.08 -0.71
C SER A 128 -3.37 -1.93 -1.98
N MET A 129 -2.74 -3.10 -2.05
CA MET A 129 -2.68 -3.89 -3.27
C MET A 129 -3.62 -5.09 -3.29
N VAL A 130 -4.65 -5.07 -2.47
CA VAL A 130 -5.69 -6.10 -2.39
C VAL A 130 -7.06 -5.43 -2.56
N PRO A 131 -7.93 -5.92 -3.44
CA PRO A 131 -7.76 -7.03 -4.36
C PRO A 131 -6.75 -6.71 -5.49
N PRO A 132 -6.22 -7.65 -6.30
CA PRO A 132 -6.66 -9.04 -6.38
C PRO A 132 -6.13 -9.86 -5.20
N ARG A 133 -6.86 -10.94 -4.89
CA ARG A 133 -6.57 -11.89 -3.80
C ARG A 133 -5.17 -12.50 -3.92
N GLU A 134 -4.68 -12.71 -5.13
CA GLU A 134 -3.36 -13.24 -5.42
C GLU A 134 -2.24 -12.42 -4.71
N ASN A 135 -2.43 -11.13 -4.55
CA ASN A 135 -1.45 -10.26 -3.88
C ASN A 135 -1.30 -10.54 -2.37
N LEU A 136 -2.22 -11.28 -1.74
CA LEU A 136 -2.04 -11.78 -0.37
C LEU A 136 -0.96 -12.87 -0.26
N PHE A 137 -0.71 -13.60 -1.35
CA PHE A 137 0.15 -14.80 -1.36
C PHE A 137 1.42 -14.59 -2.16
N ARG A 138 1.32 -13.85 -3.25
CA ARG A 138 2.33 -13.72 -4.31
C ARG A 138 3.70 -13.37 -3.75
N TYR A 139 3.79 -12.29 -2.99
CA TYR A 139 5.08 -11.76 -2.55
C TYR A 139 5.80 -12.69 -1.57
N LEU A 140 5.07 -13.38 -0.69
CA LEU A 140 5.65 -14.41 0.18
C LEU A 140 6.13 -15.63 -0.62
N ARG A 141 5.32 -16.11 -1.56
CA ARG A 141 5.68 -17.20 -2.45
C ARG A 141 6.92 -16.87 -3.29
N ASP A 142 7.00 -15.64 -3.76
CA ASP A 142 8.02 -15.16 -4.69
C ASP A 142 9.28 -14.62 -3.97
N GLY A 143 9.35 -14.73 -2.63
CA GLY A 143 10.59 -14.53 -1.87
C GLY A 143 10.61 -13.40 -0.83
N ALA A 144 9.49 -12.74 -0.52
CA ALA A 144 9.46 -11.82 0.63
C ALA A 144 9.69 -12.58 1.95
N ASP A 145 10.49 -12.01 2.84
CA ASP A 145 10.67 -12.52 4.20
C ASP A 145 9.56 -12.03 5.14
N LEU A 146 9.11 -10.80 4.96
CA LEU A 146 7.96 -10.20 5.64
C LEU A 146 7.11 -9.41 4.66
N VAL A 147 5.79 -9.54 4.78
CA VAL A 147 4.80 -8.79 4.01
C VAL A 147 3.82 -8.11 4.96
N ILE A 148 3.50 -6.85 4.72
CA ILE A 148 2.44 -6.12 5.43
C ILE A 148 1.27 -5.83 4.50
N VAL A 149 0.07 -6.16 4.96
CA VAL A 149 -1.21 -5.92 4.28
C VAL A 149 -2.11 -5.08 5.20
N SER A 150 -2.90 -4.16 4.66
CA SER A 150 -3.91 -3.45 5.43
C SER A 150 -5.19 -4.28 5.56
N GLY A 151 -5.70 -4.43 6.77
CA GLY A 151 -6.97 -5.12 7.01
C GLY A 151 -8.20 -4.26 6.73
N GLY A 152 -8.06 -2.94 6.84
CA GLY A 152 -9.17 -2.00 6.69
C GLY A 152 -9.37 -1.44 5.28
N LYS A 153 -8.56 -1.85 4.29
CA LYS A 153 -8.70 -1.46 2.88
C LYS A 153 -9.50 -2.52 2.11
N GLY A 154 -8.94 -3.12 1.07
CA GLY A 154 -9.63 -4.08 0.22
C GLY A 154 -10.17 -5.32 0.92
N ILE A 155 -9.64 -5.72 2.06
CA ILE A 155 -10.19 -6.80 2.90
C ILE A 155 -11.50 -6.37 3.59
N ARG A 156 -11.74 -5.06 3.74
CA ARG A 156 -12.95 -4.48 4.37
C ARG A 156 -13.15 -4.91 5.83
N GLY A 157 -12.05 -5.19 6.53
CA GLY A 157 -12.03 -5.44 7.96
C GLY A 157 -11.97 -4.14 8.78
N PRO A 158 -11.80 -4.22 10.11
CA PRO A 158 -11.65 -3.03 10.94
C PRO A 158 -10.52 -2.13 10.45
N GLN A 159 -10.81 -0.83 10.31
CA GLN A 159 -9.88 0.16 9.71
C GLN A 159 -8.52 0.24 10.41
N SER A 160 -8.50 -0.01 11.70
CA SER A 160 -7.30 0.02 12.54
C SER A 160 -6.44 -1.24 12.43
N THR A 161 -6.73 -2.18 11.51
CA THR A 161 -6.01 -3.45 11.46
C THR A 161 -5.04 -3.57 10.29
N GLY A 162 -3.98 -4.38 10.50
CA GLY A 162 -3.05 -4.84 9.50
C GLY A 162 -2.64 -6.30 9.74
N ILE A 163 -2.08 -6.94 8.72
CA ILE A 163 -1.58 -8.30 8.80
C ILE A 163 -0.10 -8.29 8.44
N LEU A 164 0.76 -8.53 9.41
CA LEU A 164 2.18 -8.78 9.19
C LEU A 164 2.40 -10.28 9.09
N ALA A 165 2.86 -10.77 7.95
CA ALA A 165 3.02 -12.19 7.67
C ALA A 165 4.40 -12.48 7.06
N GLY A 166 4.93 -13.69 7.29
CA GLY A 166 6.20 -14.13 6.71
C GLY A 166 6.91 -15.21 7.51
N ARG A 167 8.22 -15.10 7.55
CA ARG A 167 9.12 -16.04 8.25
C ARG A 167 8.82 -16.07 9.75
N ARG A 168 8.77 -17.25 10.31
CA ARG A 168 8.41 -17.48 11.74
C ARG A 168 9.36 -16.80 12.72
N ASP A 169 10.65 -16.80 12.45
CA ASP A 169 11.65 -16.16 13.30
C ASP A 169 11.45 -14.63 13.35
N LEU A 170 11.20 -14.00 12.22
CA LEU A 170 10.95 -12.57 12.13
C LEU A 170 9.58 -12.18 12.72
N ILE A 171 8.54 -12.99 12.52
CA ILE A 171 7.24 -12.76 13.15
C ILE A 171 7.33 -12.94 14.67
N ARG A 172 8.11 -13.90 15.17
CA ARG A 172 8.39 -14.02 16.60
C ARG A 172 9.09 -12.78 17.14
N ALA A 173 10.12 -12.29 16.46
CA ALA A 173 10.81 -11.07 16.82
C ALA A 173 9.86 -9.85 16.81
N ALA A 174 9.01 -9.72 15.78
CA ALA A 174 7.99 -8.69 15.71
C ALA A 174 7.00 -8.78 16.90
N THR A 175 6.58 -9.98 17.26
CA THR A 175 5.66 -10.21 18.41
C THR A 175 6.28 -9.77 19.72
N LEU A 176 7.56 -10.01 19.95
CA LEU A 176 8.28 -9.57 21.15
C LEU A 176 8.44 -8.04 21.21
N ASN A 177 8.48 -7.38 20.04
CA ASN A 177 8.51 -5.92 19.94
C ASN A 177 7.11 -5.28 19.98
N ALA A 178 6.03 -6.09 19.93
CA ALA A 178 4.63 -5.64 19.91
C ALA A 178 3.97 -5.68 21.29
N SER A 179 2.78 -5.09 21.39
CA SER A 179 1.89 -5.28 22.56
C SER A 179 1.54 -6.79 22.72
N PRO A 180 1.49 -7.34 23.96
CA PRO A 180 1.49 -6.65 25.26
C PRO A 180 2.87 -6.39 25.88
N ASN A 181 3.95 -6.74 25.19
CA ASN A 181 5.30 -6.56 25.72
C ASN A 181 5.62 -5.06 25.89
N GLN A 182 6.49 -4.74 26.86
CA GLN A 182 6.97 -3.38 27.13
C GLN A 182 8.11 -3.04 26.15
N ALA A 183 7.78 -2.86 24.88
CA ALA A 183 8.71 -2.66 23.79
C ALA A 183 8.24 -1.49 22.89
N ILE A 184 8.98 -1.19 21.82
CA ILE A 184 8.71 -0.05 20.93
C ILE A 184 7.29 -0.05 20.35
N GLY A 185 6.73 -1.22 20.07
CA GLY A 185 5.37 -1.37 19.54
C GLY A 185 4.26 -1.41 20.58
N ARG A 186 4.57 -1.19 21.87
CA ARG A 186 3.56 -1.32 22.97
C ARG A 186 2.39 -0.35 22.83
N ALA A 187 2.62 0.84 22.31
CA ALA A 187 1.59 1.85 22.11
C ALA A 187 0.58 1.46 21.01
N ALA A 188 1.00 0.66 20.04
CA ALA A 188 0.18 0.18 18.91
C ALA A 188 -0.54 -1.14 19.29
N LYS A 189 -1.41 -1.09 20.30
CA LYS A 189 -2.15 -2.25 20.77
C LYS A 189 -3.34 -2.54 19.86
N THR A 190 -3.46 -3.78 19.40
CA THR A 190 -4.66 -4.30 18.73
C THR A 190 -5.57 -4.98 19.73
N SER A 191 -6.86 -4.70 19.71
CA SER A 191 -7.85 -5.32 20.58
C SER A 191 -8.24 -6.72 20.07
N LYS A 192 -8.80 -7.55 20.95
CA LYS A 192 -9.32 -8.87 20.56
C LYS A 192 -10.51 -8.75 19.60
N GLU A 193 -11.31 -7.70 19.74
CA GLU A 193 -12.46 -7.39 18.88
C GLU A 193 -11.98 -7.09 17.46
N GLU A 194 -10.92 -6.30 17.31
CA GLU A 194 -10.29 -6.01 16.03
C GLU A 194 -9.69 -7.26 15.38
N ILE A 195 -9.04 -8.12 16.20
CA ILE A 195 -8.47 -9.39 15.69
C ILE A 195 -9.59 -10.30 15.15
N VAL A 196 -10.67 -10.48 15.90
CA VAL A 196 -11.80 -11.30 15.45
C VAL A 196 -12.45 -10.69 14.21
N GLY A 197 -12.70 -9.38 14.22
CA GLY A 197 -13.27 -8.69 13.07
C GLY A 197 -12.42 -8.83 11.81
N LEU A 198 -11.08 -8.72 11.93
CA LEU A 198 -10.18 -8.91 10.81
C LEU A 198 -10.17 -10.35 10.28
N VAL A 199 -10.13 -11.34 11.18
CA VAL A 199 -10.15 -12.75 10.77
C VAL A 199 -11.44 -13.07 10.02
N THR A 200 -12.59 -12.63 10.55
CA THR A 200 -13.89 -12.80 9.88
C THR A 200 -13.93 -12.11 8.52
N ALA A 201 -13.45 -10.86 8.43
CA ALA A 201 -13.39 -10.13 7.16
C ALA A 201 -12.49 -10.84 6.13
N LEU A 202 -11.35 -11.37 6.58
CA LEU A 202 -10.44 -12.12 5.72
C LEU A 202 -11.09 -13.44 5.22
N GLU A 203 -11.82 -14.14 6.08
CA GLU A 203 -12.56 -15.35 5.69
C GLU A 203 -13.62 -15.04 4.63
N LEU A 204 -14.40 -13.99 4.83
CA LEU A 204 -15.41 -13.53 3.87
C LEU A 204 -14.76 -13.12 2.55
N PHE A 205 -13.70 -12.32 2.60
CA PHE A 205 -12.94 -11.89 1.43
C PHE A 205 -12.38 -13.08 0.63
N LEU A 206 -11.88 -14.12 1.31
CA LEU A 206 -11.37 -15.31 0.66
C LEU A 206 -12.48 -16.20 0.07
N ALA A 207 -13.71 -16.09 0.55
CA ALA A 207 -14.87 -16.83 0.06
C ALA A 207 -15.62 -16.14 -1.08
N GLU A 208 -15.37 -14.85 -1.32
CA GLU A 208 -16.03 -14.10 -2.40
C GLU A 208 -15.74 -14.67 -3.79
N ASP A 209 -16.65 -14.49 -4.74
CA ASP A 209 -16.35 -14.67 -6.16
C ASP A 209 -15.58 -13.44 -6.68
N GLU A 210 -14.24 -13.51 -6.61
CA GLU A 210 -13.36 -12.40 -7.00
C GLU A 210 -13.60 -11.94 -8.44
N LYS A 211 -13.91 -12.89 -9.35
CA LYS A 211 -14.16 -12.56 -10.76
C LYS A 211 -15.43 -11.73 -10.90
N ALA A 212 -16.50 -12.15 -10.23
CA ALA A 212 -17.77 -11.42 -10.23
C ALA A 212 -17.61 -10.03 -9.62
N GLU A 213 -16.89 -9.91 -8.48
CA GLU A 213 -16.63 -8.62 -7.85
C GLU A 213 -15.79 -7.68 -8.74
N MET A 214 -14.74 -8.17 -9.37
CA MET A 214 -13.91 -7.37 -10.28
C MET A 214 -14.69 -6.91 -11.52
N GLU A 215 -15.61 -7.72 -12.02
CA GLU A 215 -16.51 -7.33 -13.11
C GLU A 215 -17.51 -6.26 -12.66
N ARG A 216 -18.11 -6.43 -11.48
CA ARG A 216 -18.98 -5.40 -10.87
C ARG A 216 -18.28 -4.05 -10.75
N TYR A 217 -17.03 -4.02 -10.26
CA TYR A 217 -16.26 -2.77 -10.17
C TYR A 217 -16.03 -2.15 -11.55
N ARG A 218 -15.75 -2.97 -12.57
CA ARG A 218 -15.56 -2.49 -13.94
C ARG A 218 -16.85 -1.93 -14.54
N GLU A 219 -17.98 -2.59 -14.31
CA GLU A 219 -19.30 -2.14 -14.76
C GLU A 219 -19.69 -0.80 -14.11
N VAL A 220 -19.46 -0.64 -12.80
CA VAL A 220 -19.71 0.61 -12.09
C VAL A 220 -18.82 1.74 -12.64
N CYS A 221 -17.52 1.48 -12.83
CA CYS A 221 -16.62 2.47 -13.44
C CYS A 221 -17.04 2.84 -14.86
N ALA A 222 -17.43 1.84 -15.67
CA ALA A 222 -17.92 2.06 -17.03
C ALA A 222 -19.22 2.88 -17.06
N SER A 223 -20.13 2.62 -16.11
CA SER A 223 -21.37 3.39 -15.96
C SER A 223 -21.10 4.87 -15.62
N ILE A 224 -20.13 5.13 -14.72
CA ILE A 224 -19.71 6.50 -14.40
C ILE A 224 -19.15 7.20 -15.65
N VAL A 225 -18.22 6.55 -16.37
CA VAL A 225 -17.62 7.12 -17.59
C VAL A 225 -18.70 7.39 -18.66
N ALA A 226 -19.60 6.44 -18.90
CA ALA A 226 -20.69 6.59 -19.88
C ALA A 226 -21.67 7.69 -19.47
N GLY A 227 -22.00 7.78 -18.17
CA GLY A 227 -22.93 8.79 -17.63
C GLY A 227 -22.43 10.21 -17.73
N LEU A 228 -21.11 10.43 -17.74
CA LEU A 228 -20.52 11.76 -17.95
C LEU A 228 -20.68 12.23 -19.39
N GLY A 229 -20.78 11.32 -20.37
CA GLY A 229 -20.83 11.66 -21.78
C GLY A 229 -19.59 12.43 -22.25
N GLU A 230 -19.73 13.22 -23.31
CA GLU A 230 -18.66 14.06 -23.82
C GLU A 230 -18.63 15.42 -23.11
N VAL A 231 -17.61 15.65 -22.30
CA VAL A 231 -17.30 16.95 -21.70
C VAL A 231 -16.05 17.51 -22.38
N PRO A 232 -16.17 18.61 -23.16
CA PRO A 232 -15.01 19.14 -23.89
C PRO A 232 -13.83 19.47 -22.95
N GLY A 233 -12.66 18.90 -23.24
CA GLY A 233 -11.47 19.07 -22.41
C GLY A 233 -11.35 18.10 -21.24
N ILE A 234 -12.31 17.19 -21.05
CA ILE A 234 -12.21 16.08 -20.09
C ILE A 234 -12.20 14.76 -20.84
N ARG A 235 -11.20 13.93 -20.55
CA ARG A 235 -11.13 12.55 -21.08
C ARG A 235 -11.42 11.59 -19.94
N ALA A 236 -12.59 10.95 -19.96
CA ALA A 236 -12.99 9.96 -18.98
C ALA A 236 -12.75 8.55 -19.53
N VAL A 237 -12.09 7.70 -18.74
CA VAL A 237 -11.73 6.31 -19.12
C VAL A 237 -11.80 5.38 -17.92
N VAL A 238 -11.96 4.07 -18.17
CA VAL A 238 -11.75 3.04 -17.15
C VAL A 238 -10.32 2.55 -17.25
N GLU A 239 -9.57 2.65 -16.17
CA GLU A 239 -8.18 2.19 -16.09
C GLU A 239 -7.98 1.17 -14.98
N GLN A 240 -7.05 0.25 -15.19
CA GLN A 240 -6.60 -0.74 -14.21
C GLN A 240 -5.10 -0.89 -14.32
N ASP A 241 -4.39 -0.97 -13.17
CA ASP A 241 -2.95 -1.23 -13.13
C ASP A 241 -2.62 -2.54 -13.88
N PRO A 242 -1.83 -2.49 -14.96
CA PRO A 242 -1.53 -3.67 -15.77
C PRO A 242 -0.61 -4.67 -15.07
N VAL A 243 0.16 -4.24 -14.08
CA VAL A 243 1.18 -5.05 -13.39
C VAL A 243 0.59 -5.78 -12.18
N ASN A 244 -0.01 -5.03 -11.28
CA ASN A 244 -0.52 -5.56 -10.01
C ASN A 244 -2.02 -5.90 -10.07
N ARG A 245 -2.71 -5.48 -11.15
CA ARG A 245 -4.12 -5.76 -11.42
C ARG A 245 -5.06 -5.36 -10.29
N VAL A 246 -4.71 -4.33 -9.54
CA VAL A 246 -5.60 -3.74 -8.55
C VAL A 246 -6.91 -3.27 -9.17
N LEU A 247 -7.84 -2.80 -8.35
CA LEU A 247 -9.17 -2.38 -8.78
C LEU A 247 -9.17 -1.52 -10.06
N PRO A 248 -10.14 -1.69 -10.95
CA PRO A 248 -10.40 -0.71 -11.99
C PRO A 248 -10.92 0.59 -11.37
N HIS A 249 -10.55 1.73 -11.97
CA HIS A 249 -10.99 3.06 -11.57
C HIS A 249 -11.62 3.78 -12.75
N ALA A 250 -12.63 4.59 -12.51
CA ALA A 250 -13.06 5.61 -13.47
C ALA A 250 -12.14 6.83 -13.28
N VAL A 251 -11.38 7.18 -14.33
CA VAL A 251 -10.38 8.25 -14.29
C VAL A 251 -10.80 9.37 -15.24
N LEU A 252 -10.83 10.60 -14.72
CA LEU A 252 -11.09 11.83 -15.47
C LEU A 252 -9.78 12.59 -15.59
N TYR A 253 -9.27 12.74 -16.81
CA TYR A 253 -8.12 13.56 -17.14
C TYR A 253 -8.56 14.95 -17.58
N PHE A 254 -8.04 15.98 -16.93
CA PHE A 254 -8.24 17.38 -17.30
C PHE A 254 -7.21 17.74 -18.36
N GLU A 255 -7.64 17.72 -19.62
CA GLU A 255 -6.77 17.93 -20.77
C GLU A 255 -6.30 19.41 -20.84
N PRO A 256 -5.18 19.71 -21.53
CA PRO A 256 -4.70 21.09 -21.67
C PRO A 256 -5.70 22.07 -22.30
N SER A 257 -6.69 21.56 -23.02
CA SER A 257 -7.81 22.33 -23.59
C SER A 257 -8.91 22.66 -22.60
N TRP A 258 -8.90 22.08 -21.41
CA TRP A 258 -9.88 22.34 -20.38
C TRP A 258 -9.72 23.76 -19.80
N THR A 259 -10.82 24.52 -19.75
CA THR A 259 -10.84 25.90 -19.26
C THR A 259 -11.64 26.09 -17.98
N GLY A 260 -12.21 25.00 -17.44
CA GLY A 260 -12.98 25.01 -16.21
C GLY A 260 -12.10 24.87 -14.95
N PRO A 261 -12.72 24.54 -13.80
CA PRO A 261 -12.00 24.36 -12.55
C PRO A 261 -11.02 23.17 -12.63
N SER A 262 -9.88 23.28 -11.93
CA SER A 262 -8.91 22.18 -11.84
C SER A 262 -9.51 20.95 -11.14
N GLY A 263 -8.95 19.76 -11.36
CA GLY A 263 -9.36 18.53 -10.67
C GLY A 263 -9.33 18.69 -9.15
N ARG A 264 -8.36 19.44 -8.62
CA ARG A 264 -8.34 19.79 -7.19
C ARG A 264 -9.53 20.62 -6.76
N ALA A 265 -9.93 21.62 -7.54
CA ALA A 265 -11.09 22.45 -7.22
C ALA A 265 -12.39 21.63 -7.28
N VAL A 266 -12.53 20.77 -8.29
CA VAL A 266 -13.66 19.84 -8.42
C VAL A 266 -13.72 18.87 -7.24
N GLN A 267 -12.59 18.27 -6.85
CA GLN A 267 -12.54 17.39 -5.68
C GLN A 267 -13.04 18.08 -4.40
N LEU A 268 -12.59 19.31 -4.15
CA LEU A 268 -13.00 20.06 -2.97
C LEU A 268 -14.49 20.43 -3.01
N ALA A 269 -15.02 20.79 -4.19
CA ALA A 269 -16.43 21.11 -4.37
C ALA A 269 -17.32 19.87 -4.19
N LEU A 270 -16.90 18.71 -4.71
CA LEU A 270 -17.58 17.43 -4.48
C LEU A 270 -17.63 17.07 -2.99
N ALA A 271 -16.52 17.23 -2.28
CA ALA A 271 -16.44 16.93 -0.86
C ALA A 271 -17.24 17.91 0.01
N ALA A 272 -17.44 19.16 -0.43
CA ALA A 272 -18.21 20.17 0.28
C ALA A 272 -19.71 20.18 -0.10
N GLY A 273 -20.10 19.49 -1.16
CA GLY A 273 -21.47 19.49 -1.69
C GLY A 273 -22.45 18.57 -0.94
N ASP A 274 -23.67 18.48 -1.47
CA ASP A 274 -24.72 17.61 -0.94
C ASP A 274 -25.31 16.76 -2.08
N PRO A 275 -25.21 15.43 -2.01
CA PRO A 275 -24.42 14.68 -1.03
C PRO A 275 -22.91 14.90 -1.19
N HIS A 276 -22.16 14.65 -0.13
CA HIS A 276 -20.71 14.66 -0.15
C HIS A 276 -20.18 13.50 -1.03
N VAL A 277 -19.26 13.80 -1.95
CA VAL A 277 -18.60 12.79 -2.79
C VAL A 277 -17.10 12.92 -2.61
N TYR A 278 -16.46 11.84 -2.15
CA TYR A 278 -15.01 11.79 -1.93
C TYR A 278 -14.33 11.04 -3.07
N VAL A 279 -13.43 11.70 -3.77
CA VAL A 279 -12.67 11.16 -4.90
C VAL A 279 -11.17 11.34 -4.67
N GLN A 280 -10.35 10.52 -5.31
CA GLN A 280 -8.90 10.72 -5.33
C GLN A 280 -8.55 11.81 -6.35
N GLN A 281 -7.55 12.61 -6.05
CA GLN A 281 -7.03 13.66 -6.94
C GLN A 281 -5.50 13.59 -6.99
N GLY A 282 -4.96 13.80 -8.18
CA GLY A 282 -3.54 13.70 -8.45
C GLY A 282 -3.19 12.44 -9.24
N PRO A 283 -1.93 12.24 -9.58
CA PRO A 283 -1.51 11.21 -10.53
C PRO A 283 -1.93 9.82 -10.04
N HIS A 284 -2.81 9.18 -10.79
CA HIS A 284 -3.33 7.85 -10.48
C HIS A 284 -2.35 6.75 -10.90
N GLN A 285 -1.77 6.86 -12.09
CA GLN A 285 -0.81 5.91 -12.65
C GLN A 285 0.63 6.49 -12.71
N GLY A 286 0.98 7.40 -11.79
CA GLY A 286 2.25 8.11 -11.79
C GLY A 286 2.38 9.13 -12.93
N GLY A 287 1.25 9.54 -13.50
CA GLY A 287 1.16 10.61 -14.51
C GLY A 287 1.43 12.00 -13.92
N TYR A 288 1.57 12.97 -14.81
CA TYR A 288 1.73 14.40 -14.47
C TYR A 288 0.48 15.21 -14.85
N PHE A 289 -0.63 14.53 -15.03
CA PHE A 289 -1.89 15.15 -15.43
C PHE A 289 -2.67 15.62 -14.22
N ASP A 290 -3.47 16.64 -14.39
CA ASP A 290 -4.54 16.96 -13.45
C ASP A 290 -5.65 15.94 -13.66
N GLU A 291 -5.96 15.15 -12.64
CA GLU A 291 -6.86 14.01 -12.76
C GLU A 291 -7.65 13.74 -11.49
N ILE A 292 -8.82 13.13 -11.65
CA ILE A 292 -9.65 12.57 -10.58
C ILE A 292 -9.82 11.09 -10.85
N ALA A 293 -9.60 10.25 -9.83
CA ALA A 293 -9.87 8.82 -9.88
C ALA A 293 -10.99 8.44 -8.90
N ILE A 294 -11.89 7.58 -9.34
CA ILE A 294 -13.04 7.09 -8.60
C ILE A 294 -12.89 5.58 -8.44
N ASP A 295 -12.89 5.13 -7.20
CA ASP A 295 -12.79 3.74 -6.77
C ASP A 295 -14.19 3.18 -6.49
N ALA A 296 -14.51 2.04 -7.08
CA ALA A 296 -15.84 1.43 -6.97
C ALA A 296 -16.02 0.47 -5.76
N ILE A 297 -14.96 0.24 -4.96
CA ILE A 297 -14.97 -0.82 -3.92
C ILE A 297 -16.04 -0.62 -2.84
N ASN A 298 -16.32 0.63 -2.49
CA ASN A 298 -17.26 0.98 -1.44
C ASN A 298 -18.58 1.57 -1.98
N LEU A 299 -18.80 1.54 -3.30
CA LEU A 299 -20.01 2.06 -3.89
C LEU A 299 -21.16 1.05 -3.81
N GLU A 300 -22.31 1.53 -3.36
CA GLU A 300 -23.56 0.80 -3.34
C GLU A 300 -24.33 1.05 -4.65
N PRO A 301 -25.28 0.15 -5.02
CA PRO A 301 -26.10 0.34 -6.22
C PRO A 301 -26.84 1.68 -6.22
N GLY A 302 -26.58 2.50 -7.25
CA GLY A 302 -27.17 3.83 -7.42
C GLY A 302 -26.23 4.98 -7.09
N ASP A 303 -25.12 4.72 -6.38
CA ASP A 303 -24.12 5.76 -6.06
C ASP A 303 -23.45 6.31 -7.32
N GLU A 304 -23.29 5.47 -8.37
CA GLU A 304 -22.75 5.88 -9.65
C GLU A 304 -23.56 7.02 -10.30
N ALA A 305 -24.89 6.99 -10.18
CA ALA A 305 -25.75 8.04 -10.70
C ALA A 305 -25.60 9.35 -9.92
N ILE A 306 -25.41 9.27 -8.59
CA ILE A 306 -25.15 10.42 -7.74
C ILE A 306 -23.80 11.05 -8.10
N ILE A 307 -22.77 10.23 -8.25
CA ILE A 307 -21.41 10.67 -8.60
C ILE A 307 -21.42 11.37 -9.96
N VAL A 308 -22.05 10.79 -10.97
CA VAL A 308 -22.17 11.39 -12.31
C VAL A 308 -22.86 12.75 -12.25
N ARG A 309 -24.01 12.82 -11.57
CA ARG A 309 -24.74 14.08 -11.41
C ARG A 309 -23.88 15.16 -10.75
N ARG A 310 -23.24 14.82 -9.63
CA ARG A 310 -22.39 15.75 -8.87
C ARG A 310 -21.16 16.20 -9.68
N LEU A 311 -20.53 15.30 -10.43
CA LEU A 311 -19.43 15.65 -11.32
C LEU A 311 -19.87 16.62 -12.41
N LEU A 312 -20.99 16.35 -13.09
CA LEU A 312 -21.52 17.22 -14.14
C LEU A 312 -21.88 18.61 -13.59
N GLU A 313 -22.47 18.70 -12.40
CA GLU A 313 -22.74 19.98 -11.74
C GLU A 313 -21.46 20.81 -11.54
N GLU A 314 -20.36 20.19 -11.08
CA GLU A 314 -19.11 20.90 -10.82
C GLU A 314 -18.28 21.17 -12.09
N LEU A 315 -18.34 20.29 -13.08
CA LEU A 315 -17.65 20.47 -14.36
C LEU A 315 -18.34 21.50 -15.27
N THR A 316 -19.65 21.70 -15.14
CA THR A 316 -20.41 22.65 -15.96
C THR A 316 -20.68 23.99 -15.25
N ARG A 317 -20.26 24.16 -14.00
CA ARG A 317 -20.32 25.44 -13.29
C ARG A 317 -19.50 26.51 -14.04
N ARG A 318 -20.18 27.57 -14.50
CA ARG A 318 -19.57 28.74 -15.12
C ARG A 318 -19.17 29.79 -14.08
#